data_b77f06b9c803f55789cd6cb4d559e2a9
#
_entry.id   b77f06b9c803f55789cd6cb4d559e2a9
#
_cell.length_a   1.000
_cell.length_b   1.000
_cell.length_c   1.000
_cell.angle_alpha   90.00
_cell.angle_beta   90.00
_cell.angle_gamma   90.00
#
_symmetry.space_group_name_H-M   'P 1'
#
loop_
_entity.id
_entity.type
_entity.pdbx_description
1 polymer ?
#
loop_
_entity_poly.entity_id
_entity_poly.type
_entity_poly.pdbx_seq_one_letter_code
_entity_poly.pdbx_strand_id
1 'polypeptide(L)'
;GYIHKVLPGAPGGPLLFAFHGTGGDENQLASLGRDLLPAATIVSPRGDVSEFGAARFFRRTGEGVYDLSDLARATDKMAAFVAAHISAAKPSAVCGLGYSNGANILASSLFSKPDLFDAVVLMHPLIPFEPEIAGSLAGVKILVTAGRRDPICPPELTARLIAHLRAADAHVTVDWHEGGHEVRPNEIAAARALLTASAMEGTKA
;
A
#
# COMPACT_ATOMS: atom_id res chain seq x y z
N GLY A 1 -15.24 -10.80 -3.75
CA GLY A 1 -14.65 -9.46 -3.88
C GLY A 1 -14.71 -8.69 -2.56
N TYR A 2 -14.24 -7.44 -2.59
CA TYR A 2 -14.37 -6.49 -1.49
C TYR A 2 -15.53 -5.52 -1.78
N ILE A 3 -16.18 -5.01 -0.73
CA ILE A 3 -16.90 -3.74 -0.84
C ILE A 3 -15.83 -2.70 -1.19
N HIS A 4 -16.06 -1.89 -2.20
CA HIS A 4 -15.06 -0.93 -2.64
C HIS A 4 -15.69 0.29 -3.33
N LYS A 5 -14.95 1.39 -3.30
CA LYS A 5 -15.28 2.62 -4.02
C LYS A 5 -14.41 2.75 -5.25
N VAL A 6 -15.00 3.23 -6.34
CA VAL A 6 -14.27 3.58 -7.57
C VAL A 6 -14.51 5.05 -7.88
N LEU A 7 -13.43 5.80 -8.03
CA LEU A 7 -13.47 7.16 -8.57
C LEU A 7 -12.87 7.10 -9.99
N PRO A 8 -13.65 7.29 -11.05
CA PRO A 8 -13.17 7.19 -12.42
C PRO A 8 -12.08 8.22 -12.73
N GLY A 9 -11.05 7.79 -13.46
CA GLY A 9 -9.97 8.62 -13.99
C GLY A 9 -10.04 8.74 -15.51
N ALA A 10 -8.92 9.13 -16.10
CA ALA A 10 -8.79 9.18 -17.56
C ALA A 10 -8.83 7.76 -18.16
N PRO A 11 -9.52 7.55 -19.30
CA PRO A 11 -9.51 6.26 -19.99
C PRO A 11 -8.08 5.80 -20.33
N GLY A 12 -7.73 4.55 -19.99
CA GLY A 12 -6.38 4.02 -20.17
C GLY A 12 -5.30 4.66 -19.29
N GLY A 13 -5.70 5.57 -18.38
CA GLY A 13 -4.82 6.22 -17.43
C GLY A 13 -4.34 5.28 -16.31
N PRO A 14 -3.59 5.82 -15.34
CA PRO A 14 -3.10 5.03 -14.22
C PRO A 14 -4.24 4.47 -13.35
N LEU A 15 -3.96 3.36 -12.67
CA LEU A 15 -4.83 2.77 -11.65
C LEU A 15 -4.16 2.91 -10.28
N LEU A 16 -4.84 3.53 -9.32
CA LEU A 16 -4.35 3.69 -7.96
C LEU A 16 -5.27 2.96 -6.98
N PHE A 17 -4.73 1.95 -6.31
CA PHE A 17 -5.40 1.27 -5.21
C PHE A 17 -5.11 2.00 -3.89
N ALA A 18 -6.16 2.29 -3.10
CA ALA A 18 -6.04 3.03 -1.84
C ALA A 18 -6.57 2.17 -0.68
N PHE A 19 -5.68 1.82 0.27
CA PHE A 19 -5.95 0.88 1.36
C PHE A 19 -5.97 1.60 2.70
N HIS A 20 -7.13 1.64 3.35
CA HIS A 20 -7.35 2.34 4.61
C HIS A 20 -6.62 1.72 5.81
N GLY A 21 -6.45 2.50 6.88
CA GLY A 21 -5.98 2.01 8.17
C GLY A 21 -7.08 1.33 8.99
N THR A 22 -6.74 0.73 10.14
CA THR A 22 -7.71 0.13 11.07
C THR A 22 -8.81 1.11 11.43
N GLY A 23 -10.06 0.69 11.29
CA GLY A 23 -11.24 1.50 11.59
C GLY A 23 -11.65 2.47 10.48
N GLY A 24 -10.88 2.56 9.39
CA GLY A 24 -11.28 3.25 8.16
C GLY A 24 -12.22 2.41 7.31
N ASP A 25 -12.54 2.94 6.13
CA ASP A 25 -13.36 2.26 5.13
C ASP A 25 -12.90 2.66 3.72
N GLU A 26 -13.66 2.28 2.70
CA GLU A 26 -13.39 2.60 1.30
C GLU A 26 -13.41 4.12 0.98
N ASN A 27 -13.79 4.97 1.91
CA ASN A 27 -13.79 6.43 1.73
C ASN A 27 -12.50 7.09 2.26
N GLN A 28 -11.82 6.48 3.24
CA GLN A 28 -10.75 7.12 4.01
C GLN A 28 -9.63 7.70 3.13
N LEU A 29 -9.12 6.94 2.17
CA LEU A 29 -8.02 7.36 1.31
C LEU A 29 -8.43 7.68 -0.14
N ALA A 30 -9.70 7.48 -0.51
CA ALA A 30 -10.15 7.68 -1.88
C ALA A 30 -9.94 9.12 -2.37
N SER A 31 -10.31 10.12 -1.54
CA SER A 31 -10.12 11.53 -1.88
C SER A 31 -8.63 11.91 -1.92
N LEU A 32 -7.84 11.44 -0.95
CA LEU A 32 -6.40 11.64 -0.96
C LEU A 32 -5.77 11.04 -2.24
N GLY A 33 -6.16 9.83 -2.62
CA GLY A 33 -5.70 9.21 -3.87
C GLY A 33 -5.99 10.07 -5.09
N ARG A 34 -7.19 10.65 -5.17
CA ARG A 34 -7.58 11.59 -6.23
C ARG A 34 -6.70 12.84 -6.22
N ASP A 35 -6.40 13.39 -5.05
CA ASP A 35 -5.58 14.60 -4.93
C ASP A 35 -4.11 14.34 -5.28
N LEU A 36 -3.60 13.13 -4.97
CA LEU A 36 -2.23 12.73 -5.26
C LEU A 36 -2.01 12.42 -6.75
N LEU A 37 -2.98 11.78 -7.40
CA LEU A 37 -2.89 11.35 -8.80
C LEU A 37 -4.22 11.61 -9.54
N PRO A 38 -4.49 12.87 -9.94
CA PRO A 38 -5.80 13.28 -10.47
C PRO A 38 -6.26 12.52 -11.71
N ALA A 39 -5.34 12.06 -12.57
CA ALA A 39 -5.66 11.33 -13.79
C ALA A 39 -5.99 9.84 -13.54
N ALA A 40 -5.66 9.30 -12.35
CA ALA A 40 -5.86 7.89 -12.07
C ALA A 40 -7.32 7.53 -11.79
N THR A 41 -7.70 6.31 -12.17
CA THR A 41 -8.86 5.66 -11.58
C THR A 41 -8.46 5.18 -10.18
N ILE A 42 -9.21 5.62 -9.15
CA ILE A 42 -8.96 5.21 -7.77
C ILE A 42 -9.85 4.04 -7.43
N VAL A 43 -9.27 2.95 -6.92
CA VAL A 43 -10.00 1.79 -6.41
C VAL A 43 -9.66 1.63 -4.93
N SER A 44 -10.64 1.82 -4.06
CA SER A 44 -10.45 1.80 -2.61
C SER A 44 -11.32 0.70 -1.98
N PRO A 45 -10.75 -0.47 -1.63
CA PRO A 45 -11.49 -1.54 -0.97
C PRO A 45 -11.67 -1.27 0.52
N ARG A 46 -12.77 -1.82 1.09
CA ARG A 46 -12.97 -1.92 2.54
C ARG A 46 -12.44 -3.25 3.02
N GLY A 47 -11.65 -3.25 4.10
CA GLY A 47 -11.23 -4.46 4.79
C GLY A 47 -12.43 -5.31 5.24
N ASP A 48 -12.32 -6.62 5.11
CA ASP A 48 -13.41 -7.59 5.32
C ASP A 48 -13.36 -8.31 6.67
N VAL A 49 -12.48 -7.85 7.56
CA VAL A 49 -12.38 -8.32 8.94
C VAL A 49 -12.86 -7.22 9.89
N SER A 50 -13.65 -7.60 10.90
CA SER A 50 -14.07 -6.69 11.96
C SER A 50 -13.32 -7.00 13.25
N GLU A 51 -12.62 -6.01 13.79
CA GLU A 51 -12.01 -6.03 15.12
C GLU A 51 -12.80 -5.09 16.03
N PHE A 52 -13.69 -5.63 16.85
CA PHE A 52 -14.61 -4.85 17.71
C PHE A 52 -15.38 -3.74 16.96
N GLY A 53 -15.79 -4.01 15.73
CA GLY A 53 -16.47 -3.05 14.85
C GLY A 53 -15.55 -2.22 13.95
N ALA A 54 -14.24 -2.22 14.18
CA ALA A 54 -13.28 -1.56 13.32
C ALA A 54 -12.91 -2.45 12.13
N ALA A 55 -13.04 -1.93 10.91
CA ALA A 55 -12.67 -2.68 9.71
C ALA A 55 -11.15 -2.81 9.59
N ARG A 56 -10.69 -4.01 9.21
CA ARG A 56 -9.30 -4.37 8.93
C ARG A 56 -9.23 -5.28 7.71
N PHE A 57 -8.06 -5.38 7.10
CA PHE A 57 -7.82 -6.31 5.98
C PHE A 57 -7.50 -7.74 6.44
N PHE A 58 -6.93 -7.90 7.63
CA PHE A 58 -6.61 -9.21 8.22
C PHE A 58 -6.64 -9.15 9.74
N ARG A 59 -6.80 -10.33 10.37
CA ARG A 59 -6.88 -10.48 11.83
C ARG A 59 -5.51 -10.35 12.50
N ARG A 60 -5.56 -9.89 13.75
CA ARG A 60 -4.42 -9.91 14.70
C ARG A 60 -4.91 -10.40 16.06
N THR A 61 -4.01 -10.91 16.88
CA THR A 61 -4.28 -11.32 18.26
C THR A 61 -3.77 -10.30 19.29
N GLY A 62 -3.01 -9.32 18.84
CA GLY A 62 -2.49 -8.21 19.64
C GLY A 62 -1.76 -7.20 18.75
N GLU A 63 -1.32 -6.10 19.35
CA GLU A 63 -0.52 -5.11 18.61
C GLU A 63 0.78 -5.75 18.12
N GLY A 64 1.04 -5.69 16.81
CA GLY A 64 2.19 -6.34 16.19
C GLY A 64 2.18 -7.87 16.20
N VAL A 65 1.08 -8.52 16.57
CA VAL A 65 0.94 -9.98 16.58
C VAL A 65 -0.15 -10.43 15.61
N TYR A 66 0.25 -10.73 14.38
CA TYR A 66 -0.67 -11.07 13.30
C TYR A 66 -1.10 -12.54 13.32
N ASP A 67 -2.37 -12.79 12.96
CA ASP A 67 -2.83 -14.10 12.55
C ASP A 67 -2.28 -14.35 11.13
N LEU A 68 -1.15 -15.08 11.04
CA LEU A 68 -0.45 -15.29 9.77
C LEU A 68 -1.28 -16.10 8.77
N SER A 69 -2.14 -16.99 9.25
CA SER A 69 -3.03 -17.76 8.37
C SER A 69 -4.10 -16.85 7.74
N ASP A 70 -4.64 -15.91 8.51
CA ASP A 70 -5.58 -14.93 7.98
C ASP A 70 -4.90 -13.87 7.11
N LEU A 71 -3.66 -13.49 7.43
CA LEU A 71 -2.86 -12.63 6.57
C LEU A 71 -2.62 -13.28 5.20
N ALA A 72 -2.28 -14.57 5.15
CA ALA A 72 -2.11 -15.30 3.89
C ALA A 72 -3.41 -15.32 3.08
N ARG A 73 -4.56 -15.65 3.71
CA ARG A 73 -5.89 -15.59 3.08
C ARG A 73 -6.18 -14.20 2.51
N ALA A 74 -5.94 -13.16 3.30
CA ALA A 74 -6.19 -11.78 2.90
C ALA A 74 -5.27 -11.34 1.76
N THR A 75 -4.00 -11.75 1.78
CA THR A 75 -3.01 -11.48 0.73
C THR A 75 -3.45 -12.07 -0.60
N ASP A 76 -3.83 -13.35 -0.63
CA ASP A 76 -4.29 -14.02 -1.85
C ASP A 76 -5.56 -13.37 -2.39
N LYS A 77 -6.52 -13.07 -1.51
CA LYS A 77 -7.76 -12.39 -1.88
C LYS A 77 -7.49 -10.99 -2.46
N MET A 78 -6.58 -10.24 -1.85
CA MET A 78 -6.23 -8.89 -2.30
C MET A 78 -5.47 -8.93 -3.63
N ALA A 79 -4.51 -9.82 -3.78
CA ALA A 79 -3.79 -10.00 -5.04
C ALA A 79 -4.75 -10.33 -6.21
N ALA A 80 -5.72 -11.23 -5.98
CA ALA A 80 -6.74 -11.56 -6.95
C ALA A 80 -7.67 -10.37 -7.27
N PHE A 81 -8.04 -9.59 -6.25
CA PHE A 81 -8.84 -8.38 -6.43
C PHE A 81 -8.13 -7.33 -7.29
N VAL A 82 -6.86 -7.06 -6.99
CA VAL A 82 -6.02 -6.12 -7.73
C VAL A 82 -5.85 -6.60 -9.19
N ALA A 83 -5.48 -7.87 -9.40
CA ALA A 83 -5.30 -8.45 -10.73
C ALA A 83 -6.57 -8.36 -11.60
N ALA A 84 -7.75 -8.57 -11.01
CA ALA A 84 -9.02 -8.47 -11.73
C ALA A 84 -9.27 -7.03 -12.25
N HIS A 85 -8.98 -6.01 -11.43
CA HIS A 85 -9.10 -4.61 -11.83
C HIS A 85 -8.07 -4.22 -12.90
N ILE A 86 -6.83 -4.69 -12.79
CA ILE A 86 -5.79 -4.49 -13.82
C ILE A 86 -6.23 -5.08 -15.16
N SER A 87 -6.71 -6.33 -15.16
CA SER A 87 -7.17 -7.01 -16.35
C SER A 87 -8.33 -6.28 -17.04
N ALA A 88 -9.26 -5.75 -16.25
CA ALA A 88 -10.43 -5.04 -16.78
C ALA A 88 -10.08 -3.63 -17.30
N ALA A 89 -9.23 -2.90 -16.59
CA ALA A 89 -8.93 -1.50 -16.88
C ALA A 89 -7.80 -1.32 -17.91
N LYS A 90 -6.86 -2.27 -17.99
CA LYS A 90 -5.63 -2.20 -18.81
C LYS A 90 -4.92 -0.85 -18.65
N PRO A 91 -4.53 -0.50 -17.40
CA PRO A 91 -4.02 0.82 -17.08
C PRO A 91 -2.61 1.04 -17.66
N SER A 92 -2.23 2.32 -17.82
CA SER A 92 -0.87 2.71 -18.22
C SER A 92 0.15 2.48 -17.11
N ALA A 93 -0.27 2.51 -15.84
CA ALA A 93 0.55 2.21 -14.68
C ALA A 93 -0.34 1.74 -13.53
N VAL A 94 0.21 0.91 -12.63
CA VAL A 94 -0.48 0.41 -11.43
C VAL A 94 0.23 0.88 -10.19
N CYS A 95 -0.46 1.66 -9.37
CA CYS A 95 0.06 2.22 -8.14
C CYS A 95 -0.73 1.76 -6.91
N GLY A 96 -0.06 1.72 -5.76
CA GLY A 96 -0.68 1.43 -4.47
C GLY A 96 -0.39 2.54 -3.45
N LEU A 97 -1.37 2.86 -2.63
CA LEU A 97 -1.29 3.78 -1.50
C LEU A 97 -1.92 3.10 -0.28
N GLY A 98 -1.17 2.89 0.78
CA GLY A 98 -1.68 2.26 2.00
C GLY A 98 -1.23 2.98 3.26
N TYR A 99 -2.09 3.02 4.27
CA TYR A 99 -1.80 3.55 5.58
C TYR A 99 -1.98 2.48 6.66
N SER A 100 -0.97 2.31 7.54
CA SER A 100 -1.02 1.40 8.69
C SER A 100 -1.43 -0.02 8.26
N ASN A 101 -2.56 -0.57 8.71
CA ASN A 101 -3.06 -1.89 8.29
C ASN A 101 -3.20 -1.99 6.76
N GLY A 102 -3.59 -0.90 6.09
CA GLY A 102 -3.63 -0.82 4.61
C GLY A 102 -2.25 -0.89 3.97
N ALA A 103 -1.23 -0.28 4.58
CA ALA A 103 0.15 -0.42 4.12
C ALA A 103 0.65 -1.86 4.27
N ASN A 104 0.23 -2.55 5.33
CA ASN A 104 0.64 -3.92 5.62
C ASN A 104 0.06 -4.93 4.62
N ILE A 105 -1.22 -4.82 4.25
CA ILE A 105 -1.83 -5.69 3.23
C ILE A 105 -1.28 -5.37 1.83
N LEU A 106 -1.00 -4.11 1.53
CA LEU A 106 -0.36 -3.70 0.28
C LEU A 106 1.04 -4.30 0.16
N ALA A 107 1.86 -4.18 1.22
CA ALA A 107 3.18 -4.80 1.27
C ALA A 107 3.12 -6.32 1.11
N SER A 108 2.21 -7.00 1.82
CA SER A 108 2.03 -8.45 1.73
C SER A 108 1.62 -8.89 0.33
N SER A 109 0.74 -8.13 -0.34
CA SER A 109 0.34 -8.39 -1.73
C SER A 109 1.52 -8.24 -2.70
N LEU A 110 2.36 -7.22 -2.49
CA LEU A 110 3.58 -7.00 -3.26
C LEU A 110 4.61 -8.12 -3.05
N PHE A 111 4.77 -8.62 -1.82
CA PHE A 111 5.67 -9.76 -1.54
C PHE A 111 5.22 -11.03 -2.25
N SER A 112 3.92 -11.29 -2.26
CA SER A 112 3.33 -12.47 -2.91
C SER A 112 3.34 -12.38 -4.44
N LYS A 113 3.15 -11.17 -4.99
CA LYS A 113 3.03 -10.89 -6.43
C LYS A 113 3.79 -9.61 -6.79
N PRO A 114 5.12 -9.66 -6.97
CA PRO A 114 5.97 -8.50 -7.26
C PRO A 114 5.56 -7.67 -8.47
N ASP A 115 4.94 -8.29 -9.45
CA ASP A 115 4.53 -7.72 -10.75
C ASP A 115 3.17 -7.02 -10.72
N LEU A 116 2.48 -6.98 -9.58
CA LEU A 116 1.18 -6.29 -9.49
C LEU A 116 1.28 -4.77 -9.52
N PHE A 117 2.40 -4.19 -9.08
CA PHE A 117 2.53 -2.75 -8.92
C PHE A 117 3.82 -2.21 -9.52
N ASP A 118 3.73 -1.05 -10.20
CA ASP A 118 4.88 -0.27 -10.65
C ASP A 118 5.43 0.61 -9.54
N ALA A 119 4.54 1.13 -8.68
CA ALA A 119 4.92 1.95 -7.54
C ALA A 119 3.97 1.77 -6.36
N VAL A 120 4.50 1.80 -5.14
CA VAL A 120 3.70 1.75 -3.91
C VAL A 120 4.18 2.77 -2.88
N VAL A 121 3.21 3.32 -2.15
CA VAL A 121 3.42 4.19 -0.99
C VAL A 121 2.94 3.46 0.25
N LEU A 122 3.85 3.15 1.15
CA LEU A 122 3.62 2.48 2.41
C LEU A 122 3.75 3.51 3.54
N MET A 123 2.62 4.05 4.01
CA MET A 123 2.61 5.03 5.11
C MET A 123 2.47 4.28 6.43
N HIS A 124 3.48 4.42 7.30
CA HIS A 124 3.54 3.79 8.62
C HIS A 124 3.28 2.27 8.58
N PRO A 125 4.03 1.50 7.76
CA PRO A 125 3.88 0.04 7.69
C PRO A 125 4.40 -0.63 8.95
N LEU A 126 3.81 -1.78 9.30
CA LEU A 126 4.32 -2.67 10.33
C LEU A 126 4.36 -4.10 9.80
N ILE A 127 5.55 -4.59 9.52
CA ILE A 127 5.81 -5.99 9.13
C ILE A 127 6.71 -6.61 10.21
N PRO A 128 6.11 -7.21 11.26
CA PRO A 128 6.83 -7.69 12.44
C PRO A 128 7.45 -9.07 12.25
N PHE A 129 7.52 -9.55 11.03
CA PHE A 129 8.10 -10.83 10.64
C PHE A 129 9.09 -10.64 9.47
N GLU A 130 9.86 -11.68 9.16
CA GLU A 130 10.72 -11.68 7.98
C GLU A 130 9.87 -12.02 6.75
N PRO A 131 9.72 -11.10 5.78
CA PRO A 131 8.87 -11.34 4.62
C PRO A 131 9.50 -12.31 3.63
N GLU A 132 8.73 -13.28 3.15
CA GLU A 132 9.09 -14.07 1.99
C GLU A 132 8.63 -13.34 0.72
N ILE A 133 9.57 -12.89 -0.10
CA ILE A 133 9.28 -12.17 -1.35
C ILE A 133 9.41 -13.14 -2.52
N ALA A 134 8.34 -13.31 -3.28
CA ALA A 134 8.24 -14.26 -4.38
C ALA A 134 8.96 -13.72 -5.63
N GLY A 135 10.27 -13.73 -5.64
CA GLY A 135 11.09 -13.25 -6.76
C GLY A 135 11.73 -11.89 -6.49
N SER A 136 11.93 -11.07 -7.54
CA SER A 136 12.57 -9.76 -7.46
C SER A 136 11.56 -8.62 -7.52
N LEU A 137 11.86 -7.54 -6.81
CA LEU A 137 11.14 -6.27 -6.87
C LEU A 137 11.85 -5.25 -7.80
N ALA A 138 12.74 -5.73 -8.67
CA ALA A 138 13.42 -4.86 -9.64
C ALA A 138 12.41 -4.10 -10.49
N GLY A 139 12.62 -2.78 -10.59
CA GLY A 139 11.70 -1.87 -11.29
C GLY A 139 10.52 -1.35 -10.45
N VAL A 140 10.23 -1.94 -9.29
CA VAL A 140 9.19 -1.42 -8.40
C VAL A 140 9.74 -0.25 -7.57
N LYS A 141 9.04 0.88 -7.61
CA LYS A 141 9.36 2.07 -6.81
C LYS A 141 8.56 2.07 -5.52
N ILE A 142 9.22 2.17 -4.39
CA ILE A 142 8.58 2.09 -3.08
C ILE A 142 8.94 3.34 -2.27
N LEU A 143 7.94 4.05 -1.77
CA LEU A 143 8.09 5.03 -0.72
C LEU A 143 7.64 4.42 0.60
N VAL A 144 8.50 4.44 1.60
CA VAL A 144 8.14 4.12 2.98
C VAL A 144 8.19 5.41 3.77
N THR A 145 7.10 5.74 4.46
CA THR A 145 7.05 6.87 5.38
C THR A 145 6.86 6.38 6.81
N ALA A 146 7.48 7.03 7.79
CA ALA A 146 7.46 6.60 9.18
C ALA A 146 7.76 7.72 10.17
N GLY A 147 7.22 7.58 11.40
CA GLY A 147 7.53 8.44 12.53
C GLY A 147 8.63 7.83 13.41
N ARG A 148 9.61 8.65 13.81
CA ARG A 148 10.70 8.19 14.68
C ARG A 148 10.27 7.86 16.11
N ARG A 149 9.10 8.33 16.52
CA ARG A 149 8.48 8.10 17.84
C ARG A 149 7.13 7.40 17.70
N ASP A 150 6.97 6.62 16.63
CA ASP A 150 5.74 5.84 16.40
C ASP A 150 5.68 4.68 17.40
N PRO A 151 4.69 4.68 18.33
CA PRO A 151 4.56 3.61 19.33
C PRO A 151 3.96 2.33 18.75
N ILE A 152 3.34 2.39 17.57
CA ILE A 152 2.69 1.26 16.90
C ILE A 152 3.66 0.58 15.95
N CYS A 153 4.43 1.38 15.20
CA CYS A 153 5.40 0.93 14.20
C CYS A 153 6.82 1.33 14.62
N PRO A 154 7.48 0.54 15.49
CA PRO A 154 8.81 0.86 15.98
C PRO A 154 9.80 1.08 14.83
N PRO A 155 10.66 2.13 14.90
CA PRO A 155 11.61 2.47 13.82
C PRO A 155 12.53 1.33 13.40
N GLU A 156 12.88 0.43 14.32
CA GLU A 156 13.71 -0.75 14.06
C GLU A 156 13.04 -1.72 13.09
N LEU A 157 11.73 -1.93 13.24
CA LEU A 157 10.95 -2.81 12.35
C LEU A 157 10.77 -2.18 10.98
N THR A 158 10.57 -0.86 10.93
CA THR A 158 10.54 -0.11 9.67
C THR A 158 11.89 -0.20 8.94
N ALA A 159 13.00 -0.04 9.65
CA ALA A 159 14.34 -0.16 9.08
C ALA A 159 14.61 -1.57 8.55
N ARG A 160 14.17 -2.63 9.25
CA ARG A 160 14.27 -4.01 8.78
C ARG A 160 13.45 -4.23 7.49
N LEU A 161 12.21 -3.74 7.44
CA LEU A 161 11.39 -3.81 6.23
C LEU A 161 12.10 -3.14 5.04
N ILE A 162 12.64 -1.95 5.23
CA ILE A 162 13.40 -1.23 4.18
C ILE A 162 14.59 -2.06 3.70
N ALA A 163 15.33 -2.70 4.60
CA ALA A 163 16.44 -3.57 4.26
C ALA A 163 15.99 -4.77 3.42
N HIS A 164 14.88 -5.44 3.78
CA HIS A 164 14.32 -6.56 3.02
C HIS A 164 13.86 -6.12 1.61
N LEU A 165 13.21 -4.97 1.49
CA LEU A 165 12.76 -4.45 0.20
C LEU A 165 13.94 -4.14 -0.72
N ARG A 166 15.02 -3.53 -0.19
CA ARG A 166 16.24 -3.25 -0.95
C ARG A 166 16.99 -4.52 -1.34
N ALA A 167 17.04 -5.50 -0.45
CA ALA A 167 17.65 -6.80 -0.74
C ALA A 167 16.90 -7.57 -1.85
N ALA A 168 15.64 -7.26 -2.09
CA ALA A 168 14.84 -7.78 -3.20
C ALA A 168 14.89 -6.90 -4.45
N ASP A 169 15.87 -6.01 -4.55
CA ASP A 169 16.13 -5.08 -5.67
C ASP A 169 15.12 -3.95 -5.85
N ALA A 170 14.24 -3.69 -4.88
CA ALA A 170 13.31 -2.56 -4.98
C ALA A 170 14.04 -1.21 -4.92
N HIS A 171 13.51 -0.23 -5.68
CA HIS A 171 13.94 1.16 -5.54
C HIS A 171 13.20 1.82 -4.37
N VAL A 172 13.84 1.91 -3.20
CA VAL A 172 13.22 2.37 -1.95
C VAL A 172 13.66 3.78 -1.58
N THR A 173 12.69 4.69 -1.55
CA THR A 173 12.79 6.03 -0.94
C THR A 173 12.17 5.99 0.46
N VAL A 174 12.75 6.71 1.40
CA VAL A 174 12.29 6.74 2.80
C VAL A 174 12.09 8.18 3.25
N ASP A 175 10.94 8.46 3.86
CA ASP A 175 10.65 9.76 4.47
C ASP A 175 10.33 9.58 5.96
N TRP A 176 11.18 10.12 6.83
CA TRP A 176 11.03 10.09 8.27
C TRP A 176 10.57 11.44 8.80
N HIS A 177 9.73 11.41 9.84
CA HIS A 177 9.46 12.60 10.65
C HIS A 177 9.65 12.34 12.15
N GLU A 178 9.75 13.39 12.94
CA GLU A 178 10.03 13.31 14.39
C GLU A 178 8.78 12.98 15.24
N GLY A 179 7.65 12.67 14.63
CA GLY A 179 6.39 12.32 15.30
C GLY A 179 6.14 10.83 15.47
N GLY A 180 4.86 10.51 15.71
CA GLY A 180 4.35 9.16 15.92
C GLY A 180 3.69 8.56 14.68
N HIS A 181 2.48 8.01 14.87
CA HIS A 181 1.73 7.29 13.84
C HIS A 181 0.88 8.20 12.93
N GLU A 182 0.91 9.50 13.14
CA GLU A 182 0.18 10.47 12.32
C GLU A 182 0.84 10.69 10.95
N VAL A 183 0.04 10.84 9.91
CA VAL A 183 0.52 11.24 8.58
C VAL A 183 0.72 12.76 8.54
N ARG A 184 1.88 13.21 8.05
CA ARG A 184 2.28 14.62 7.97
C ARG A 184 2.36 15.14 6.53
N PRO A 185 2.35 16.46 6.33
CA PRO A 185 2.39 17.07 4.98
C PRO A 185 3.61 16.67 4.13
N ASN A 186 4.79 16.45 4.74
CA ASN A 186 5.99 15.98 4.02
C ASN A 186 5.75 14.59 3.39
N GLU A 187 5.07 13.69 4.07
CA GLU A 187 4.75 12.35 3.57
C GLU A 187 3.81 12.44 2.34
N ILE A 188 2.81 13.31 2.41
CA ILE A 188 1.88 13.57 1.29
C ILE A 188 2.62 14.15 0.08
N ALA A 189 3.56 15.08 0.30
CA ALA A 189 4.38 15.64 -0.76
C ALA A 189 5.29 14.57 -1.42
N ALA A 190 5.93 13.72 -0.61
CA ALA A 190 6.75 12.61 -1.09
C ALA A 190 5.92 11.58 -1.87
N ALA A 191 4.73 11.23 -1.40
CA ALA A 191 3.80 10.33 -2.07
C ALA A 191 3.38 10.88 -3.44
N ARG A 192 3.03 12.17 -3.51
CA ARG A 192 2.68 12.84 -4.77
C ARG A 192 3.82 12.76 -5.77
N ALA A 193 5.05 13.06 -5.34
CA ALA A 193 6.22 13.04 -6.21
C ALA A 193 6.46 11.64 -6.81
N LEU A 194 6.43 10.59 -5.99
CA LEU A 194 6.64 9.22 -6.44
C LEU A 194 5.54 8.75 -7.40
N LEU A 195 4.26 8.96 -7.04
CA LEU A 195 3.12 8.50 -7.85
C LEU A 195 3.05 9.23 -9.20
N THR A 196 3.29 10.54 -9.22
CA THR A 196 3.32 11.34 -10.46
C THR A 196 4.43 10.87 -11.39
N ALA A 197 5.66 10.69 -10.88
CA ALA A 197 6.78 10.20 -11.67
C ALA A 197 6.52 8.83 -12.28
N SER A 198 5.96 7.89 -11.50
CA SER A 198 5.66 6.53 -11.96
C SER A 198 4.56 6.50 -13.03
N ALA A 199 3.51 7.31 -12.88
CA ALA A 199 2.45 7.43 -13.88
C ALA A 199 2.96 7.99 -15.22
N MET A 200 3.93 8.92 -15.20
CA MET A 200 4.53 9.49 -16.40
C MET A 200 5.41 8.48 -17.17
N GLU A 201 6.10 7.58 -16.47
CA GLU A 201 6.92 6.53 -17.09
C GLU A 201 6.07 5.46 -17.77
N GLY A 202 4.95 5.03 -17.17
CA GLY A 202 4.01 4.07 -17.74
C GLY A 202 3.37 4.54 -19.07
N THR A 203 3.34 5.85 -19.31
CA THR A 203 2.77 6.41 -20.55
C THR A 203 3.73 6.33 -21.77
N LYS A 204 4.96 5.85 -21.58
CA LYS A 204 6.00 5.78 -22.62
C LYS A 204 6.19 4.39 -23.24
N ALA A 205 5.41 3.39 -22.81
CA ALA A 205 5.50 2.01 -23.30
C ALA A 205 4.52 1.73 -24.44
#